data_9d93f65c25d1d5688bc5aeb743fe819a
#
_entry.id   9d93f65c25d1d5688bc5aeb743fe819a
#
_cell.length_a   1.000
_cell.length_b   1.000
_cell.length_c   1.000
_cell.angle_alpha   90.00
_cell.angle_beta   90.00
_cell.angle_gamma   90.00
#
_symmetry.space_group_name_H-M   'P 1'
#
loop_
_entity.id
_entity.type
_entity.pdbx_description
1 polymer ?
#
loop_
_entity_poly.entity_id
_entity_poly.type
_entity_poly.pdbx_seq_one_letter_code
_entity_poly.pdbx_strand_id
1 'polypeptide(L)'
;MNSYKYILAAILVTCAVISCEKWPDRQVFEGSGLGAVTKYYEIQEGQDDVHVDVIATMPYEIRNSADWISVPATSQARDGFTISCQPNTGLVRQATIILAIEKTSHYDTVVVRQNGTTAIKMLDAEADGVARIAMNSQVGEHELTVDYYGNQTEWISDLKVDGNDISFAYLRNELNIPRFASVIMTFKDAAGVSLSHRFDVLQRNVEGAEANVVDLTEGGKWANCYLLEEPGAASYSFEPKHVSGEAISGQLRTVEVLWETAQNTVENLAYDQTTNKIFFTKTAGAKGNAVIALKDYNGNLLWSCHLWATSQDVKEISLGGVTFLDRNIGAVANTAPVAAENDAVGMFYQWGRKDPFPAPSKMNEANGVLSTVYPAGAIELQTKQSGVSLETAILNPTVYYWGNDNVGAEDWSSVRNDGYWNTASKTDYDPCPYGYVVPDKTQIDALIASRSGQSASYGNMLKCDDGTTNYLSSGGWFRRKLHATSQYAHVGQHPHYWSTTTVKVDDDCVGNYATDKITVVKEHPRRWGATIRCVKQTVQPVE
;
A
#
# COMPACT_ATOMS: atom_id res chain seq x y z
N MET A 1 -33.85 0.12 -4.98
CA MET A 1 -33.64 0.71 -6.31
C MET A 1 -32.62 1.80 -6.13
N ASN A 2 -31.36 1.46 -6.24
CA ASN A 2 -30.24 2.38 -6.56
C ASN A 2 -29.00 1.50 -6.71
N SER A 3 -28.92 0.86 -7.87
CA SER A 3 -27.80 0.00 -8.25
C SER A 3 -27.19 0.59 -9.51
N TYR A 4 -26.42 1.67 -9.39
CA TYR A 4 -25.61 2.20 -10.51
C TYR A 4 -24.63 3.26 -9.97
N LYS A 5 -23.71 2.89 -9.08
CA LYS A 5 -22.58 3.78 -8.71
C LYS A 5 -21.20 3.08 -8.66
N TYR A 6 -21.08 1.88 -9.18
CA TYR A 6 -19.79 1.15 -9.14
C TYR A 6 -19.34 0.63 -10.51
N ILE A 7 -19.54 1.39 -11.57
CA ILE A 7 -19.04 1.03 -12.90
C ILE A 7 -18.32 2.25 -13.47
N LEU A 8 -17.21 2.66 -12.88
CA LEU A 8 -16.27 3.60 -13.53
C LEU A 8 -14.93 3.72 -12.78
N ALA A 9 -14.43 2.63 -12.25
CA ALA A 9 -13.05 2.58 -11.74
C ALA A 9 -12.31 1.35 -12.26
N ALA A 10 -12.60 0.92 -13.46
CA ALA A 10 -11.92 -0.20 -14.10
C ALA A 10 -11.50 0.18 -15.53
N ILE A 11 -10.87 1.34 -15.69
CA ILE A 11 -9.84 1.44 -16.72
C ILE A 11 -8.56 1.00 -16.01
N LEU A 12 -8.42 -0.33 -15.95
CA LEU A 12 -7.15 -0.97 -15.75
C LEU A 12 -6.12 -0.31 -16.67
N VAL A 13 -5.26 0.51 -16.09
CA VAL A 13 -3.89 0.59 -16.57
C VAL A 13 -3.29 -0.78 -16.23
N THR A 14 -3.45 -1.74 -17.12
CA THR A 14 -2.58 -2.89 -17.18
C THR A 14 -1.21 -2.33 -17.54
N CYS A 15 -0.44 -1.87 -16.54
CA CYS A 15 0.99 -1.91 -16.64
C CYS A 15 1.33 -3.38 -16.90
N ALA A 16 1.51 -3.73 -18.14
CA ALA A 16 2.17 -4.95 -18.50
C ALA A 16 3.57 -4.83 -17.91
N VAL A 17 3.75 -5.40 -16.73
CA VAL A 17 5.07 -5.80 -16.27
C VAL A 17 5.53 -6.82 -17.29
N ILE A 18 6.21 -6.35 -18.31
CA ILE A 18 6.92 -7.22 -19.25
C ILE A 18 8.06 -7.78 -18.40
N SER A 19 7.83 -8.99 -17.86
CA SER A 19 8.92 -9.81 -17.37
C SER A 19 9.96 -9.83 -18.47
N CYS A 20 11.23 -9.65 -18.11
CA CYS A 20 12.34 -9.95 -19.00
C CYS A 20 12.33 -11.46 -19.30
N GLU A 21 11.46 -11.88 -20.20
CA GLU A 21 11.69 -13.13 -20.90
C GLU A 21 12.94 -12.94 -21.76
N LYS A 22 13.92 -13.80 -21.56
CA LYS A 22 15.05 -13.94 -22.48
C LYS A 22 14.52 -13.95 -23.89
N TRP A 23 14.91 -12.97 -24.67
CA TRP A 23 14.63 -12.93 -26.09
C TRP A 23 15.05 -14.26 -26.71
N PRO A 24 14.16 -14.97 -27.41
CA PRO A 24 14.60 -16.09 -28.23
C PRO A 24 15.60 -15.56 -29.25
N ASP A 25 16.65 -16.35 -29.49
CA ASP A 25 17.73 -16.05 -30.42
C ASP A 25 17.25 -15.32 -31.67
N ARG A 26 17.96 -14.22 -32.00
CA ARG A 26 17.92 -13.43 -33.22
C ARG A 26 16.99 -13.99 -34.29
N GLN A 27 15.74 -13.56 -34.33
CA GLN A 27 15.00 -13.62 -35.59
C GLN A 27 15.62 -12.58 -36.53
N VAL A 28 16.33 -13.07 -37.52
CA VAL A 28 16.76 -12.27 -38.67
C VAL A 28 15.48 -11.92 -39.42
N PHE A 29 14.98 -10.70 -39.26
CA PHE A 29 13.90 -10.21 -40.09
C PHE A 29 14.45 -9.98 -41.49
N GLU A 30 14.22 -10.92 -42.40
CA GLU A 30 14.38 -10.71 -43.83
C GLU A 30 13.18 -9.89 -44.29
N GLY A 31 13.35 -8.57 -44.39
CA GLY A 31 12.32 -7.63 -44.86
C GLY A 31 12.44 -6.26 -44.20
N SER A 32 11.69 -5.28 -44.68
CA SER A 32 11.56 -3.98 -44.04
C SER A 32 10.69 -4.11 -42.81
N GLY A 33 11.23 -3.80 -41.63
CA GLY A 33 10.51 -3.80 -40.36
C GLY A 33 10.70 -2.47 -39.63
N LEU A 34 9.66 -2.03 -38.89
CA LEU A 34 9.68 -0.83 -38.07
C LEU A 34 8.83 -1.05 -36.83
N GLY A 35 9.37 -0.75 -35.64
CA GLY A 35 8.64 -0.83 -34.39
C GLY A 35 9.33 -0.10 -33.27
N ALA A 36 8.60 0.73 -32.55
CA ALA A 36 9.03 1.27 -31.27
C ALA A 36 8.95 0.18 -30.18
N VAL A 37 9.96 0.09 -29.33
CA VAL A 37 10.02 -0.89 -28.24
C VAL A 37 8.96 -0.58 -27.20
N THR A 38 8.82 0.69 -26.84
CA THR A 38 7.77 1.21 -25.95
C THR A 38 6.80 2.07 -26.75
N LYS A 39 5.51 1.80 -26.59
CA LYS A 39 4.43 2.47 -27.37
C LYS A 39 3.78 3.64 -26.64
N TYR A 40 3.98 3.75 -25.36
CA TYR A 40 3.34 4.75 -24.51
C TYR A 40 4.34 5.31 -23.52
N TYR A 41 4.41 6.64 -23.48
CA TYR A 41 5.22 7.40 -22.53
C TYR A 41 4.35 8.36 -21.75
N GLU A 42 4.50 8.34 -20.43
CA GLU A 42 3.90 9.31 -19.54
C GLU A 42 4.99 10.25 -19.01
N ILE A 43 4.80 11.55 -19.19
CA ILE A 43 5.78 12.60 -18.88
C ILE A 43 5.16 13.53 -17.85
N GLN A 44 5.97 13.99 -16.91
CA GLN A 44 5.54 14.97 -15.91
C GLN A 44 5.28 16.35 -16.56
N GLU A 45 4.72 17.29 -15.78
CA GLU A 45 4.36 18.65 -16.24
C GLU A 45 5.57 19.50 -16.68
N GLY A 46 6.76 19.19 -16.17
CA GLY A 46 8.01 19.90 -16.52
C GLY A 46 8.46 19.68 -17.96
N GLN A 47 9.53 20.36 -18.33
CA GLN A 47 10.24 20.03 -19.57
C GLN A 47 10.98 18.71 -19.37
N ASP A 48 10.82 17.78 -20.30
CA ASP A 48 11.48 16.49 -20.23
C ASP A 48 11.90 15.99 -21.61
N ASP A 49 13.02 15.30 -21.65
CA ASP A 49 13.55 14.64 -22.83
C ASP A 49 13.45 13.13 -22.64
N VAL A 50 12.75 12.47 -23.56
CA VAL A 50 12.52 11.02 -23.50
C VAL A 50 13.15 10.35 -24.69
N HIS A 51 13.98 9.34 -24.46
CA HIS A 51 14.52 8.52 -25.52
C HIS A 51 13.56 7.39 -25.90
N VAL A 52 13.29 7.26 -27.19
CA VAL A 52 12.44 6.21 -27.79
C VAL A 52 13.32 5.22 -28.51
N ASP A 53 13.41 4.01 -27.99
CA ASP A 53 14.08 2.90 -28.66
C ASP A 53 13.24 2.39 -29.83
N VAL A 54 13.86 2.29 -31.01
CA VAL A 54 13.20 1.83 -32.23
C VAL A 54 13.99 0.69 -32.87
N ILE A 55 13.28 -0.37 -33.23
CA ILE A 55 13.83 -1.45 -34.07
C ILE A 55 13.38 -1.19 -35.50
N ALA A 56 14.31 -0.78 -36.35
CA ALA A 56 14.06 -0.56 -37.78
C ALA A 56 15.15 -1.20 -38.64
N THR A 57 14.77 -1.68 -39.82
CA THR A 57 15.70 -2.26 -40.80
C THR A 57 16.21 -1.24 -41.82
N MET A 58 15.56 -0.07 -41.90
CA MET A 58 15.85 1.05 -42.78
C MET A 58 15.67 2.38 -42.05
N PRO A 59 16.26 3.48 -42.57
CA PRO A 59 15.94 4.82 -42.10
C PRO A 59 14.43 5.07 -42.15
N TYR A 60 13.90 5.82 -41.16
CA TYR A 60 12.48 6.12 -41.04
C TYR A 60 12.23 7.59 -40.76
N GLU A 61 11.08 8.06 -41.19
CA GLU A 61 10.56 9.39 -40.91
C GLU A 61 9.83 9.40 -39.55
N ILE A 62 9.89 10.53 -38.89
CA ILE A 62 9.20 10.79 -37.62
C ILE A 62 8.29 11.97 -37.84
N ARG A 63 6.98 11.78 -37.62
CA ARG A 63 5.97 12.81 -37.84
C ARG A 63 5.25 13.07 -36.52
N ASN A 64 5.15 14.34 -36.17
CA ASN A 64 4.43 14.81 -34.99
C ASN A 64 3.51 15.96 -35.39
N SER A 65 2.28 15.97 -34.88
CA SER A 65 1.30 17.02 -35.13
C SER A 65 1.13 17.99 -33.95
N ALA A 66 1.76 17.73 -32.81
CA ALA A 66 1.62 18.55 -31.60
C ALA A 66 2.76 19.59 -31.54
N ASP A 67 2.43 20.82 -31.35
CA ASP A 67 3.35 21.97 -31.29
C ASP A 67 4.23 21.99 -30.02
N TRP A 68 3.80 21.27 -28.98
CA TRP A 68 4.52 21.15 -27.72
C TRP A 68 5.55 20.02 -27.67
N ILE A 69 5.64 19.22 -28.72
CA ILE A 69 6.63 18.14 -28.87
C ILE A 69 7.60 18.50 -30.01
N SER A 70 8.88 18.38 -29.77
CA SER A 70 9.93 18.44 -30.76
C SER A 70 10.55 17.06 -30.96
N VAL A 71 10.65 16.63 -32.22
CA VAL A 71 11.29 15.36 -32.65
C VAL A 71 12.15 15.63 -33.89
N PRO A 72 13.21 14.85 -34.14
CA PRO A 72 13.92 14.90 -35.43
C PRO A 72 12.97 14.45 -36.55
N ALA A 73 13.16 14.98 -37.74
CA ALA A 73 12.32 14.59 -38.89
C ALA A 73 12.57 13.14 -39.38
N THR A 74 13.79 12.65 -39.19
CA THR A 74 14.21 11.29 -39.60
C THR A 74 15.21 10.72 -38.62
N SER A 75 15.30 9.38 -38.54
CA SER A 75 16.35 8.66 -37.84
C SER A 75 16.89 7.52 -38.69
N GLN A 76 18.12 7.07 -38.38
CA GLN A 76 18.76 5.96 -39.07
C GLN A 76 18.20 4.60 -38.61
N ALA A 77 18.40 3.58 -39.42
CA ALA A 77 18.04 2.22 -39.03
C ALA A 77 18.73 1.82 -37.73
N ARG A 78 17.94 1.28 -36.78
CA ARG A 78 18.36 0.85 -35.44
C ARG A 78 18.73 1.96 -34.48
N ASP A 79 18.66 3.20 -34.90
CA ASP A 79 18.78 4.32 -33.97
C ASP A 79 17.38 4.68 -33.45
N GLY A 80 17.29 4.90 -32.15
CA GLY A 80 16.14 5.56 -31.53
C GLY A 80 16.14 7.06 -31.83
N PHE A 81 15.27 7.77 -31.16
CA PHE A 81 15.20 9.23 -31.24
C PHE A 81 14.80 9.83 -29.88
N THR A 82 15.11 11.09 -29.69
CA THR A 82 14.70 11.81 -28.49
C THR A 82 13.47 12.67 -28.79
N ILE A 83 12.50 12.59 -27.90
CA ILE A 83 11.34 13.48 -27.83
C ILE A 83 11.68 14.56 -26.81
N SER A 84 11.58 15.84 -27.18
CA SER A 84 11.70 16.96 -26.24
C SER A 84 10.32 17.59 -26.06
N CYS A 85 9.83 17.67 -24.83
CA CYS A 85 8.54 18.22 -24.49
C CYS A 85 8.65 19.59 -23.83
N GLN A 86 7.78 20.52 -24.22
CA GLN A 86 7.66 21.80 -23.53
C GLN A 86 6.92 21.63 -22.20
N PRO A 87 7.21 22.45 -21.17
CA PRO A 87 6.46 22.45 -19.91
C PRO A 87 4.96 22.61 -20.14
N ASN A 88 4.16 21.93 -19.33
CA ASN A 88 2.71 22.01 -19.40
C ASN A 88 2.14 22.63 -18.10
N THR A 89 1.67 23.85 -18.18
CA THR A 89 1.01 24.55 -17.07
C THR A 89 -0.52 24.51 -17.13
N GLY A 90 -1.06 23.78 -18.10
CA GLY A 90 -2.50 23.61 -18.32
C GLY A 90 -3.02 22.24 -17.94
N LEU A 91 -3.97 21.75 -18.71
CA LEU A 91 -4.51 20.40 -18.56
C LEU A 91 -3.57 19.33 -19.10
N VAL A 92 -3.77 18.10 -18.67
CA VAL A 92 -3.13 16.92 -19.27
C VAL A 92 -3.32 16.96 -20.79
N ARG A 93 -2.29 16.59 -21.54
CA ARG A 93 -2.34 16.57 -23.00
C ARG A 93 -1.71 15.31 -23.56
N GLN A 94 -2.14 14.92 -24.76
CA GLN A 94 -1.65 13.72 -25.42
C GLN A 94 -1.33 14.02 -26.88
N ALA A 95 -0.30 13.36 -27.40
CA ALA A 95 0.02 13.37 -28.82
C ALA A 95 0.42 11.99 -29.31
N THR A 96 0.25 11.77 -30.61
CA THR A 96 0.71 10.56 -31.27
C THR A 96 1.81 10.91 -32.25
N ILE A 97 2.96 10.28 -32.08
CA ILE A 97 4.09 10.36 -33.01
C ILE A 97 3.98 9.18 -33.95
N ILE A 98 4.07 9.45 -35.26
CA ILE A 98 4.00 8.44 -36.31
C ILE A 98 5.42 8.18 -36.84
N LEU A 99 5.82 6.94 -36.84
CA LEU A 99 7.06 6.44 -37.46
C LEU A 99 6.70 5.80 -38.80
N ALA A 100 7.42 6.08 -39.89
CA ALA A 100 7.14 5.51 -41.18
C ALA A 100 8.41 5.27 -41.99
N ILE A 101 8.51 4.14 -42.70
CA ILE A 101 9.56 3.90 -43.71
C ILE A 101 9.01 4.40 -45.05
N GLU A 102 9.71 5.35 -45.64
CA GLU A 102 9.32 5.96 -46.93
C GLU A 102 9.03 4.93 -48.01
N LYS A 103 7.98 5.15 -48.77
CA LYS A 103 7.55 4.28 -49.90
C LYS A 103 7.23 2.84 -49.54
N THR A 104 6.94 2.57 -48.25
CA THR A 104 6.47 1.26 -47.78
C THR A 104 5.13 1.44 -47.03
N SER A 105 4.49 0.32 -46.70
CA SER A 105 3.32 0.30 -45.84
C SER A 105 3.68 0.15 -44.34
N HIS A 106 4.99 0.18 -44.00
CA HIS A 106 5.45 0.01 -42.63
C HIS A 106 5.36 1.33 -41.88
N TYR A 107 4.51 1.36 -40.87
CA TYR A 107 4.38 2.45 -39.94
C TYR A 107 4.18 1.95 -38.53
N ASP A 108 4.51 2.76 -37.58
CA ASP A 108 4.26 2.52 -36.15
C ASP A 108 3.93 3.81 -35.45
N THR A 109 3.40 3.71 -34.22
CA THR A 109 2.98 4.88 -33.46
C THR A 109 3.50 4.81 -32.03
N VAL A 110 3.86 5.98 -31.50
CA VAL A 110 4.20 6.21 -30.10
C VAL A 110 3.26 7.26 -29.54
N VAL A 111 2.59 6.93 -28.46
CA VAL A 111 1.70 7.86 -27.74
C VAL A 111 2.50 8.51 -26.61
N VAL A 112 2.46 9.83 -26.54
CA VAL A 112 3.06 10.62 -25.47
C VAL A 112 1.95 11.35 -24.74
N ARG A 113 1.80 11.07 -23.46
CA ARG A 113 0.90 11.78 -22.55
C ARG A 113 1.75 12.61 -21.60
N GLN A 114 1.46 13.92 -21.50
CA GLN A 114 2.10 14.79 -20.54
C GLN A 114 1.10 15.27 -19.50
N ASN A 115 1.47 15.13 -18.23
CA ASN A 115 0.69 15.64 -17.12
C ASN A 115 0.51 17.16 -17.25
N GLY A 116 -0.63 17.65 -16.79
CA GLY A 116 -0.84 19.07 -16.62
C GLY A 116 -0.35 19.55 -15.26
N THR A 117 -0.78 20.75 -14.87
CA THR A 117 -0.39 21.32 -13.58
C THR A 117 -0.76 20.43 -12.42
N THR A 118 0.21 20.21 -11.52
CA THR A 118 0.04 19.43 -10.29
C THR A 118 -0.05 20.34 -9.05
N ALA A 119 -0.18 21.65 -9.22
CA ALA A 119 -0.27 22.59 -8.11
C ALA A 119 -1.49 22.32 -7.22
N ILE A 120 -1.29 22.35 -5.89
CA ILE A 120 -2.39 22.22 -4.92
C ILE A 120 -3.08 23.57 -4.73
N LYS A 121 -4.41 23.56 -4.82
CA LYS A 121 -5.22 24.70 -4.42
C LYS A 121 -5.37 24.73 -2.90
N MET A 122 -4.78 25.73 -2.27
CA MET A 122 -4.97 25.97 -0.84
C MET A 122 -6.25 26.78 -0.61
N LEU A 123 -7.04 26.37 0.38
CA LEU A 123 -8.27 27.05 0.78
C LEU A 123 -8.19 27.61 2.20
N ASP A 124 -8.96 28.65 2.46
CA ASP A 124 -9.17 29.18 3.78
C ASP A 124 -9.89 28.16 4.67
N ALA A 125 -9.45 28.04 5.92
CA ALA A 125 -10.00 27.12 6.89
C ALA A 125 -11.20 27.70 7.65
N GLU A 126 -11.23 29.02 7.85
CA GLU A 126 -12.10 29.67 8.84
C GLU A 126 -13.48 30.04 8.33
N ALA A 127 -13.67 30.10 7.01
CA ALA A 127 -14.90 30.56 6.41
C ALA A 127 -15.33 29.70 5.21
N ASP A 128 -16.64 29.66 4.96
CA ASP A 128 -17.19 29.24 3.69
C ASP A 128 -16.76 30.19 2.59
N GLY A 129 -16.53 29.67 1.40
CA GLY A 129 -16.03 30.52 0.31
C GLY A 129 -16.29 29.97 -1.08
N VAL A 130 -15.82 30.73 -2.06
CA VAL A 130 -15.76 30.30 -3.46
C VAL A 130 -14.31 30.34 -3.92
N ALA A 131 -13.84 29.23 -4.47
CA ALA A 131 -12.50 29.13 -5.00
C ALA A 131 -12.49 29.00 -6.53
N ARG A 132 -11.33 29.30 -7.11
CA ARG A 132 -11.05 29.11 -8.53
C ARG A 132 -9.71 28.37 -8.69
N ILE A 133 -9.68 27.47 -9.66
CA ILE A 133 -8.47 26.77 -10.09
C ILE A 133 -8.26 27.10 -11.56
N ALA A 134 -7.13 27.70 -11.89
CA ALA A 134 -6.77 28.02 -13.27
C ALA A 134 -6.47 26.74 -14.06
N MET A 135 -7.17 26.50 -15.15
CA MET A 135 -6.89 25.41 -16.09
C MET A 135 -5.89 25.82 -17.16
N ASN A 136 -5.75 27.14 -17.40
CA ASN A 136 -4.97 27.72 -18.50
C ASN A 136 -5.34 27.14 -19.88
N SER A 137 -6.57 26.65 -20.02
CA SER A 137 -7.08 25.99 -21.22
C SER A 137 -8.59 26.19 -21.32
N GLN A 138 -9.09 26.28 -22.55
CA GLN A 138 -10.52 26.15 -22.79
C GLN A 138 -10.86 24.69 -23.06
N VAL A 139 -11.97 24.23 -22.50
CA VAL A 139 -12.48 22.88 -22.71
C VAL A 139 -13.85 22.92 -23.35
N GLY A 140 -14.12 21.95 -24.22
CA GLY A 140 -15.45 21.73 -24.79
C GLY A 140 -16.33 20.89 -23.86
N GLU A 141 -16.79 19.75 -24.34
CA GLU A 141 -17.55 18.78 -23.56
C GLU A 141 -16.70 18.24 -22.41
N HIS A 142 -17.18 18.33 -21.19
CA HIS A 142 -16.46 17.92 -19.97
C HIS A 142 -17.42 17.46 -18.88
N GLU A 143 -16.87 16.69 -17.92
CA GLU A 143 -17.51 16.29 -16.68
C GLU A 143 -16.60 16.65 -15.50
N LEU A 144 -17.19 17.11 -14.40
CA LEU A 144 -16.50 17.43 -13.16
C LEU A 144 -17.03 16.56 -12.03
N THR A 145 -16.13 15.91 -11.29
CA THR A 145 -16.43 15.13 -10.08
C THR A 145 -15.46 15.50 -8.96
N VAL A 146 -15.78 15.10 -7.73
CA VAL A 146 -14.89 15.28 -6.57
C VAL A 146 -14.64 13.93 -5.92
N ASP A 147 -13.37 13.61 -5.73
CA ASP A 147 -12.94 12.49 -4.91
C ASP A 147 -12.53 12.99 -3.52
N TYR A 148 -13.11 12.40 -2.49
CA TYR A 148 -12.77 12.62 -1.09
C TYR A 148 -12.05 11.39 -0.53
N TYR A 149 -11.09 11.60 0.36
CA TYR A 149 -10.24 10.54 0.89
C TYR A 149 -10.63 10.20 2.34
N GLY A 150 -10.92 8.91 2.60
CA GLY A 150 -11.24 8.42 3.93
C GLY A 150 -12.62 8.84 4.45
N ASN A 151 -13.68 8.53 3.70
CA ASN A 151 -15.08 8.73 4.12
C ASN A 151 -15.43 10.14 4.61
N GLN A 152 -14.84 11.15 4.01
CA GLN A 152 -15.12 12.56 4.34
C GLN A 152 -16.55 12.94 3.95
N THR A 153 -17.14 13.85 4.72
CA THR A 153 -18.37 14.54 4.33
C THR A 153 -18.09 15.46 3.12
N GLU A 154 -19.02 15.54 2.19
CA GLU A 154 -18.93 16.44 1.05
C GLU A 154 -18.83 17.90 1.53
N TRP A 155 -17.77 18.61 1.11
CA TRP A 155 -17.51 19.98 1.52
C TRP A 155 -17.19 20.92 0.33
N ILE A 156 -17.16 20.36 -0.88
CA ILE A 156 -17.03 21.08 -2.16
C ILE A 156 -18.36 20.93 -2.91
N SER A 157 -18.89 22.01 -3.44
CA SER A 157 -20.13 22.04 -4.19
C SER A 157 -20.08 23.05 -5.35
N ASP A 158 -21.15 23.14 -6.14
CA ASP A 158 -21.32 24.10 -7.22
C ASP A 158 -20.16 24.13 -8.24
N LEU A 159 -19.60 22.95 -8.54
CA LEU A 159 -18.52 22.84 -9.52
C LEU A 159 -18.98 23.23 -10.91
N LYS A 160 -18.23 24.10 -11.55
CA LYS A 160 -18.45 24.52 -12.94
C LYS A 160 -17.18 25.03 -13.59
N VAL A 161 -17.11 24.91 -14.89
CA VAL A 161 -16.13 25.64 -15.69
C VAL A 161 -16.63 27.08 -15.91
N ASP A 162 -15.78 28.06 -15.65
CA ASP A 162 -16.03 29.48 -15.81
C ASP A 162 -14.84 30.11 -16.55
N GLY A 163 -14.97 30.21 -17.88
CA GLY A 163 -13.87 30.61 -18.75
C GLY A 163 -12.72 29.60 -18.76
N ASN A 164 -11.53 30.03 -18.31
CA ASN A 164 -10.34 29.19 -18.21
C ASN A 164 -10.13 28.65 -16.79
N ASP A 165 -11.13 28.75 -15.92
CA ASP A 165 -11.06 28.32 -14.53
C ASP A 165 -12.12 27.28 -14.21
N ILE A 166 -11.85 26.43 -13.22
CA ILE A 166 -12.86 25.70 -12.48
C ILE A 166 -13.24 26.55 -11.27
N SER A 167 -14.53 26.83 -11.09
CA SER A 167 -15.08 27.51 -9.92
C SER A 167 -15.90 26.53 -9.09
N PHE A 168 -15.79 26.62 -7.77
CA PHE A 168 -16.55 25.79 -6.81
C PHE A 168 -16.74 26.52 -5.48
N ALA A 169 -17.82 26.19 -4.77
CA ALA A 169 -18.04 26.61 -3.40
C ALA A 169 -17.42 25.58 -2.44
N TYR A 170 -17.00 26.02 -1.26
CA TYR A 170 -16.49 25.16 -0.21
C TYR A 170 -16.95 25.63 1.17
N LEU A 171 -17.11 24.66 2.09
CA LEU A 171 -17.45 24.92 3.48
C LEU A 171 -16.17 25.16 4.31
N ARG A 172 -16.28 25.89 5.42
CA ARG A 172 -15.21 26.01 6.40
C ARG A 172 -14.79 24.62 6.93
N ASN A 173 -13.55 24.49 7.35
CA ASN A 173 -13.09 23.25 7.95
C ASN A 173 -13.39 23.24 9.46
N GLU A 174 -14.30 22.39 9.90
CA GLU A 174 -14.66 22.23 11.31
C GLU A 174 -13.80 21.16 12.01
N LEU A 175 -12.93 20.47 11.28
CA LEU A 175 -12.01 19.47 11.84
C LEU A 175 -10.78 20.16 12.45
N ASN A 176 -10.17 19.52 13.43
CA ASN A 176 -8.87 19.95 13.98
C ASN A 176 -7.67 19.46 13.16
N ILE A 177 -7.92 18.87 11.99
CA ILE A 177 -6.93 18.39 11.03
C ILE A 177 -7.22 18.96 9.63
N PRO A 178 -6.23 19.00 8.73
CA PRO A 178 -6.44 19.32 7.33
C PRO A 178 -7.40 18.33 6.68
N ARG A 179 -8.06 18.75 5.59
CA ARG A 179 -8.81 17.86 4.71
C ARG A 179 -8.39 18.05 3.26
N PHE A 180 -8.50 16.98 2.50
CA PHE A 180 -8.00 16.90 1.15
C PHE A 180 -9.08 16.35 0.22
N ALA A 181 -9.17 16.91 -0.98
CA ALA A 181 -10.02 16.39 -2.05
C ALA A 181 -9.34 16.61 -3.40
N SER A 182 -9.78 15.86 -4.39
CA SER A 182 -9.37 16.06 -5.78
C SER A 182 -10.57 16.35 -6.65
N VAL A 183 -10.54 17.48 -7.37
CA VAL A 183 -11.49 17.79 -8.44
C VAL A 183 -11.00 17.11 -9.71
N ILE A 184 -11.78 16.18 -10.23
CA ILE A 184 -11.46 15.43 -11.44
C ILE A 184 -12.24 16.02 -12.60
N MET A 185 -11.54 16.42 -13.65
CA MET A 185 -12.13 16.84 -14.91
C MET A 185 -11.88 15.77 -15.98
N THR A 186 -12.93 15.23 -16.54
CA THR A 186 -12.87 14.40 -17.75
C THR A 186 -13.33 15.20 -18.95
N PHE A 187 -12.56 15.22 -20.04
CA PHE A 187 -12.83 16.01 -21.23
C PHE A 187 -12.30 15.31 -22.48
N LYS A 188 -12.70 15.80 -23.66
CA LYS A 188 -12.14 15.33 -24.94
C LYS A 188 -11.16 16.37 -25.48
N ASP A 189 -10.00 15.89 -25.91
CA ASP A 189 -9.04 16.73 -26.63
C ASP A 189 -9.52 17.04 -28.08
N ALA A 190 -8.73 17.82 -28.81
CA ALA A 190 -9.04 18.17 -30.20
C ALA A 190 -9.07 16.96 -31.15
N ALA A 191 -8.44 15.85 -30.80
CA ALA A 191 -8.46 14.60 -31.55
C ALA A 191 -9.64 13.69 -31.13
N GLY A 192 -10.47 14.11 -30.15
CA GLY A 192 -11.59 13.33 -29.61
C GLY A 192 -11.18 12.28 -28.58
N VAL A 193 -9.92 12.29 -28.13
CA VAL A 193 -9.43 11.38 -27.10
C VAL A 193 -9.95 11.85 -25.73
N SER A 194 -10.55 10.93 -24.98
CA SER A 194 -10.98 11.20 -23.60
C SER A 194 -9.77 11.25 -22.67
N LEU A 195 -9.58 12.38 -22.01
CA LEU A 195 -8.51 12.62 -21.04
C LEU A 195 -9.12 12.96 -19.68
N SER A 196 -8.39 12.66 -18.62
CA SER A 196 -8.77 13.03 -17.26
C SER A 196 -7.62 13.80 -16.60
N HIS A 197 -7.94 14.94 -15.99
CA HIS A 197 -7.01 15.76 -15.23
C HIS A 197 -7.50 15.93 -13.81
N ARG A 198 -6.57 15.82 -12.85
CA ARG A 198 -6.84 15.94 -11.42
C ARG A 198 -6.28 17.25 -10.88
N PHE A 199 -7.12 18.00 -10.18
CA PHE A 199 -6.75 19.20 -9.45
C PHE A 199 -6.91 18.95 -7.96
N ASP A 200 -5.82 19.00 -7.23
CA ASP A 200 -5.81 18.76 -5.80
C ASP A 200 -6.15 20.02 -5.01
N VAL A 201 -6.93 19.82 -3.95
CA VAL A 201 -7.43 20.88 -3.07
C VAL A 201 -7.11 20.49 -1.63
N LEU A 202 -6.36 21.32 -0.92
CA LEU A 202 -6.06 21.18 0.50
C LEU A 202 -6.69 22.35 1.26
N GLN A 203 -7.49 22.04 2.26
CA GLN A 203 -7.97 23.01 3.23
C GLN A 203 -7.37 22.66 4.60
N ARG A 204 -6.56 23.57 5.15
CA ARG A 204 -6.00 23.38 6.47
C ARG A 204 -7.06 23.50 7.56
N ASN A 205 -6.74 23.02 8.75
CA ASN A 205 -7.49 23.31 9.97
C ASN A 205 -7.29 24.77 10.40
N VAL A 206 -8.17 25.27 11.24
CA VAL A 206 -8.03 26.56 11.92
C VAL A 206 -6.73 26.57 12.73
N GLU A 207 -6.02 27.69 12.74
CA GLU A 207 -4.76 27.85 13.49
C GLU A 207 -4.93 27.49 14.97
N GLY A 208 -4.04 26.66 15.49
CA GLY A 208 -4.06 26.18 16.89
C GLY A 208 -4.96 24.98 17.15
N ALA A 209 -5.79 24.55 16.18
CA ALA A 209 -6.63 23.36 16.34
C ALA A 209 -5.81 22.06 16.41
N GLU A 210 -4.63 22.05 15.81
CA GLU A 210 -3.67 20.92 15.83
C GLU A 210 -3.15 20.56 17.22
N ALA A 211 -3.31 21.43 18.23
CA ALA A 211 -2.94 21.13 19.61
C ALA A 211 -3.66 19.88 20.19
N ASN A 212 -4.77 19.47 19.57
CA ASN A 212 -5.52 18.27 19.95
C ASN A 212 -5.26 17.08 19.01
N VAL A 213 -4.22 17.12 18.20
CA VAL A 213 -3.82 16.03 17.30
C VAL A 213 -2.70 15.23 17.94
N VAL A 214 -2.87 13.91 18.04
CA VAL A 214 -1.84 13.00 18.56
C VAL A 214 -0.81 12.74 17.46
N ASP A 215 0.42 13.21 17.64
CA ASP A 215 1.53 12.91 16.73
C ASP A 215 2.13 11.55 17.07
N LEU A 216 1.88 10.55 16.22
CA LEU A 216 2.36 9.18 16.40
C LEU A 216 3.87 9.02 16.17
N THR A 217 4.50 10.01 15.53
CA THR A 217 5.94 10.02 15.23
C THR A 217 6.75 11.00 16.07
N GLU A 218 6.13 11.62 17.06
CA GLU A 218 6.82 12.55 17.94
C GLU A 218 8.09 11.94 18.55
N GLY A 219 9.22 12.66 18.43
CA GLY A 219 10.51 12.17 18.90
C GLY A 219 11.16 11.09 18.00
N GLY A 220 10.73 10.96 16.74
CA GLY A 220 11.34 10.03 15.78
C GLY A 220 10.81 8.60 15.87
N LYS A 221 9.56 8.42 16.25
CA LYS A 221 8.93 7.10 16.46
C LYS A 221 8.35 6.52 15.17
N TRP A 222 9.16 6.41 14.12
CA TRP A 222 8.71 5.83 12.84
C TRP A 222 8.52 4.32 12.91
N ALA A 223 7.42 3.84 12.32
CA ALA A 223 7.05 2.43 12.29
C ALA A 223 6.16 2.10 11.09
N ASN A 224 6.00 0.82 10.77
CA ASN A 224 5.02 0.36 9.80
C ASN A 224 3.63 0.12 10.41
N CYS A 225 3.55 0.03 11.74
CA CYS A 225 2.31 -0.12 12.47
C CYS A 225 2.20 0.95 13.56
N TYR A 226 1.08 1.67 13.56
CA TYR A 226 0.76 2.70 14.55
C TYR A 226 -0.44 2.28 15.39
N LEU A 227 -0.30 2.38 16.71
CA LEU A 227 -1.36 2.12 17.69
C LEU A 227 -2.24 3.35 17.86
N LEU A 228 -3.56 3.15 17.79
CA LEU A 228 -4.59 4.17 17.96
C LEU A 228 -5.40 3.84 19.22
N GLU A 229 -4.89 4.22 20.39
CA GLU A 229 -5.38 3.77 21.69
C GLU A 229 -6.44 4.67 22.32
N GLU A 230 -6.63 5.90 21.79
CA GLU A 230 -7.63 6.83 22.35
C GLU A 230 -9.04 6.23 22.27
N PRO A 231 -9.77 6.09 23.38
CA PRO A 231 -11.09 5.44 23.39
C PRO A 231 -12.18 6.25 22.67
N GLY A 232 -12.04 7.58 22.64
CA GLY A 232 -12.94 8.51 21.94
C GLY A 232 -12.62 8.65 20.46
N ALA A 233 -13.35 9.55 19.78
CA ALA A 233 -12.92 10.07 18.49
C ALA A 233 -11.66 10.90 18.69
N ALA A 234 -10.62 10.62 17.96
CA ALA A 234 -9.35 11.32 18.06
C ALA A 234 -8.74 11.57 16.69
N SER A 235 -8.05 12.68 16.58
CA SER A 235 -7.26 13.02 15.41
C SER A 235 -5.80 12.65 15.63
N TYR A 236 -5.20 12.11 14.60
CA TYR A 236 -3.82 11.65 14.59
C TYR A 236 -3.05 12.26 13.45
N SER A 237 -1.75 12.35 13.64
CA SER A 237 -0.80 12.62 12.57
C SER A 237 0.43 11.74 12.68
N PHE A 238 1.13 11.56 11.57
CA PHE A 238 2.47 10.98 11.55
C PHE A 238 3.28 11.49 10.35
N GLU A 239 4.59 11.52 10.51
CA GLU A 239 5.52 11.83 9.44
C GLU A 239 5.76 10.57 8.59
N PRO A 240 5.54 10.60 7.25
CA PRO A 240 5.72 9.43 6.39
C PRO A 240 7.21 9.17 6.11
N LYS A 241 7.80 8.34 6.94
CA LYS A 241 9.20 7.89 6.80
C LYS A 241 9.33 6.39 6.99
N HIS A 242 10.42 5.84 6.49
CA HIS A 242 10.83 4.48 6.82
C HIS A 242 11.17 4.36 8.31
N VAL A 243 11.19 3.13 8.83
CA VAL A 243 11.56 2.86 10.22
C VAL A 243 12.97 3.38 10.55
N SER A 244 13.87 3.37 9.58
CA SER A 244 15.23 3.96 9.65
C SER A 244 15.24 5.49 9.81
N GLY A 245 14.11 6.16 9.58
CA GLY A 245 14.01 7.62 9.54
C GLY A 245 14.30 8.22 8.16
N GLU A 246 14.63 7.40 7.17
CA GLU A 246 14.80 7.85 5.79
C GLU A 246 13.47 8.23 5.15
N ALA A 247 13.50 9.20 4.25
CA ALA A 247 12.31 9.60 3.50
C ALA A 247 11.83 8.47 2.58
N ILE A 248 10.51 8.30 2.47
CA ILE A 248 9.92 7.41 1.47
C ILE A 248 10.25 7.96 0.09
N SER A 249 10.76 7.09 -0.80
CA SER A 249 11.11 7.47 -2.17
C SER A 249 9.88 7.88 -2.96
N GLY A 250 10.00 8.92 -3.78
CA GLY A 250 8.92 9.47 -4.58
C GLY A 250 8.27 10.71 -3.95
N GLN A 251 7.36 11.33 -4.71
CA GLN A 251 6.63 12.52 -4.26
C GLN A 251 5.25 12.11 -3.75
N LEU A 252 5.12 11.93 -2.44
CA LEU A 252 3.85 11.64 -1.81
C LEU A 252 2.81 12.73 -2.13
N ARG A 253 1.62 12.31 -2.46
CA ARG A 253 0.52 13.21 -2.84
C ARG A 253 -0.79 12.92 -2.15
N THR A 254 -1.21 11.65 -2.11
CA THR A 254 -2.48 11.23 -1.53
C THR A 254 -2.30 10.06 -0.58
N VAL A 255 -3.26 9.92 0.32
CA VAL A 255 -3.35 8.81 1.26
C VAL A 255 -4.74 8.21 1.18
N GLU A 256 -4.83 6.91 1.01
CA GLU A 256 -6.08 6.18 0.83
C GLU A 256 -6.15 4.95 1.73
N VAL A 257 -7.36 4.57 2.14
CA VAL A 257 -7.58 3.28 2.81
C VAL A 257 -7.57 2.18 1.76
N LEU A 258 -6.65 1.22 1.89
CA LEU A 258 -6.63 0.02 1.05
C LEU A 258 -7.67 -0.99 1.53
N TRP A 259 -7.74 -1.20 2.84
CA TRP A 259 -8.76 -2.03 3.47
C TRP A 259 -8.82 -1.81 4.99
N GLU A 260 -9.97 -2.14 5.56
CA GLU A 260 -10.25 -2.13 6.99
C GLU A 260 -10.95 -3.42 7.43
N THR A 261 -10.74 -3.84 8.67
CA THR A 261 -11.48 -4.98 9.26
C THR A 261 -12.87 -4.58 9.79
N ALA A 262 -13.08 -3.30 10.06
CA ALA A 262 -14.36 -2.70 10.39
C ALA A 262 -14.50 -1.41 9.59
N GLN A 263 -15.69 -1.14 9.06
CA GLN A 263 -15.93 0.06 8.25
C GLN A 263 -15.72 1.32 9.08
N ASN A 264 -15.10 2.31 8.46
CA ASN A 264 -14.86 3.62 9.03
C ASN A 264 -14.02 3.57 10.32
N THR A 265 -13.06 2.65 10.41
CA THR A 265 -12.08 2.64 11.50
C THR A 265 -11.29 3.94 11.49
N VAL A 266 -10.90 4.40 10.29
CA VAL A 266 -10.23 5.68 10.06
C VAL A 266 -10.94 6.48 8.98
N GLU A 267 -10.96 7.80 9.17
CA GLU A 267 -11.65 8.75 8.29
C GLU A 267 -10.79 10.00 8.07
N ASN A 268 -11.21 10.85 7.15
CA ASN A 268 -10.63 12.17 6.91
C ASN A 268 -9.12 12.15 6.64
N LEU A 269 -8.67 11.21 5.80
CA LEU A 269 -7.25 11.10 5.45
C LEU A 269 -6.80 12.30 4.62
N ALA A 270 -5.70 12.92 5.01
CA ALA A 270 -5.07 14.01 4.27
C ALA A 270 -3.54 13.96 4.40
N TYR A 271 -2.84 14.32 3.34
CA TYR A 271 -1.42 14.61 3.40
C TYR A 271 -1.19 16.11 3.22
N ASP A 272 -0.64 16.77 4.21
CA ASP A 272 -0.18 18.15 4.10
C ASP A 272 1.33 18.16 3.77
N GLN A 273 1.65 18.41 2.52
CA GLN A 273 3.02 18.48 2.04
C GLN A 273 3.85 19.61 2.68
N THR A 274 3.20 20.64 3.26
CA THR A 274 3.91 21.77 3.88
C THR A 274 4.47 21.38 5.23
N THR A 275 3.73 20.57 5.99
CA THR A 275 4.18 20.04 7.27
C THR A 275 4.83 18.67 7.13
N ASN A 276 4.77 18.05 5.96
CA ASN A 276 5.19 16.67 5.67
C ASN A 276 4.52 15.68 6.64
N LYS A 277 3.22 15.84 6.91
CA LYS A 277 2.47 14.96 7.80
C LYS A 277 1.22 14.41 7.14
N ILE A 278 0.93 13.16 7.45
CA ILE A 278 -0.35 12.52 7.18
C ILE A 278 -1.24 12.75 8.40
N PHE A 279 -2.49 13.13 8.13
CA PHE A 279 -3.52 13.35 9.13
C PHE A 279 -4.71 12.43 8.88
N PHE A 280 -5.36 12.01 9.94
CA PHE A 280 -6.60 11.24 9.88
C PHE A 280 -7.35 11.29 11.23
N THR A 281 -8.61 10.90 11.23
CA THR A 281 -9.40 10.71 12.45
C THR A 281 -9.68 9.23 12.67
N LYS A 282 -9.70 8.80 13.93
CA LYS A 282 -10.24 7.51 14.36
C LYS A 282 -11.66 7.73 14.86
N THR A 283 -12.61 6.95 14.37
CA THR A 283 -14.01 7.00 14.81
C THR A 283 -14.13 6.59 16.27
N ALA A 284 -15.01 7.24 17.02
CA ALA A 284 -15.25 6.93 18.43
C ALA A 284 -15.66 5.46 18.61
N GLY A 285 -14.97 4.77 19.52
CA GLY A 285 -15.21 3.36 19.81
C GLY A 285 -14.78 2.38 18.72
N ALA A 286 -14.23 2.86 17.60
CA ALA A 286 -13.69 2.00 16.55
C ALA A 286 -12.56 1.12 17.08
N LYS A 287 -12.61 -0.15 16.75
CA LYS A 287 -11.58 -1.15 17.01
C LYS A 287 -11.42 -2.02 15.76
N GLY A 288 -10.20 -2.34 15.44
CA GLY A 288 -9.86 -3.10 14.24
C GLY A 288 -8.57 -2.63 13.61
N ASN A 289 -8.43 -2.91 12.34
CA ASN A 289 -7.21 -2.65 11.60
C ASN A 289 -7.55 -1.97 10.28
N ALA A 290 -6.76 -0.98 9.91
CA ALA A 290 -6.80 -0.36 8.60
C ALA A 290 -5.40 -0.40 7.97
N VAL A 291 -5.31 -0.66 6.69
CA VAL A 291 -4.08 -0.48 5.92
C VAL A 291 -4.28 0.66 4.96
N ILE A 292 -3.40 1.63 5.04
CA ILE A 292 -3.43 2.82 4.19
C ILE A 292 -2.29 2.79 3.18
N ALA A 293 -2.57 3.30 1.99
CA ALA A 293 -1.61 3.52 0.91
C ALA A 293 -1.15 4.97 0.88
N LEU A 294 0.14 5.17 0.72
CA LEU A 294 0.79 6.44 0.42
C LEU A 294 1.09 6.45 -1.08
N LYS A 295 0.51 7.39 -1.84
CA LYS A 295 0.57 7.40 -3.30
C LYS A 295 1.13 8.70 -3.85
N ASP A 296 1.75 8.62 -5.03
CA ASP A 296 2.16 9.79 -5.79
C ASP A 296 0.97 10.46 -6.52
N TYR A 297 1.26 11.51 -7.30
CA TYR A 297 0.25 12.22 -8.09
C TYR A 297 -0.46 11.31 -9.11
N ASN A 298 0.24 10.35 -9.68
CA ASN A 298 -0.31 9.43 -10.69
C ASN A 298 -1.07 8.25 -10.07
N GLY A 299 -1.14 8.19 -8.73
CA GLY A 299 -1.81 7.10 -8.00
C GLY A 299 -0.93 5.87 -7.81
N ASN A 300 0.35 5.94 -8.15
CA ASN A 300 1.29 4.84 -7.88
C ASN A 300 1.53 4.74 -6.38
N LEU A 301 1.45 3.52 -5.85
CA LEU A 301 1.75 3.26 -4.45
C LEU A 301 3.24 3.45 -4.20
N LEU A 302 3.59 4.23 -3.17
CA LEU A 302 4.96 4.44 -2.72
C LEU A 302 5.26 3.59 -1.47
N TRP A 303 4.32 3.55 -0.53
CA TRP A 303 4.41 2.81 0.73
C TRP A 303 3.03 2.50 1.29
N SER A 304 2.97 1.66 2.32
CA SER A 304 1.75 1.36 3.08
C SER A 304 2.06 1.31 4.56
N CYS A 305 1.07 1.68 5.38
CA CYS A 305 1.14 1.63 6.83
C CYS A 305 -0.07 0.91 7.40
N HIS A 306 0.14 0.20 8.51
CA HIS A 306 -0.89 -0.45 9.30
C HIS A 306 -1.32 0.47 10.46
N LEU A 307 -2.59 0.78 10.54
CA LEU A 307 -3.22 1.51 11.64
C LEU A 307 -4.01 0.51 12.49
N TRP A 308 -3.62 0.37 13.74
CA TRP A 308 -4.19 -0.60 14.68
C TRP A 308 -4.98 0.11 15.77
N ALA A 309 -6.31 0.12 15.61
CA ALA A 309 -7.23 0.74 16.55
C ALA A 309 -7.64 -0.23 17.65
N THR A 310 -7.44 0.16 18.91
CA THR A 310 -7.84 -0.59 20.09
C THR A 310 -8.75 0.24 20.99
N SER A 311 -9.64 -0.42 21.73
CA SER A 311 -10.48 0.23 22.75
C SER A 311 -9.87 0.18 24.14
N GLN A 312 -8.71 -0.44 24.27
CA GLN A 312 -7.96 -0.62 25.51
C GLN A 312 -6.48 -0.52 25.20
N ASP A 313 -5.73 0.10 26.08
CA ASP A 313 -4.28 0.22 25.97
C ASP A 313 -3.63 -1.15 25.75
N VAL A 314 -2.70 -1.20 24.83
CA VAL A 314 -1.81 -2.33 24.62
C VAL A 314 -0.70 -2.26 25.67
N LYS A 315 -0.61 -3.28 26.52
CA LYS A 315 0.31 -3.29 27.66
C LYS A 315 1.51 -4.18 27.41
N GLU A 316 2.55 -3.95 28.19
CA GLU A 316 3.69 -4.86 28.29
C GLU A 316 3.39 -5.96 29.32
N ILE A 317 3.84 -7.18 29.00
CA ILE A 317 3.85 -8.33 29.91
C ILE A 317 5.25 -8.97 29.91
N SER A 318 5.68 -9.51 31.04
CA SER A 318 6.95 -10.24 31.14
C SER A 318 6.67 -11.74 31.18
N LEU A 319 7.35 -12.49 30.31
CA LEU A 319 7.24 -13.94 30.16
C LEU A 319 8.64 -14.56 30.10
N GLY A 320 9.05 -15.23 31.18
CA GLY A 320 10.37 -15.83 31.28
C GLY A 320 11.52 -14.82 31.14
N GLY A 321 11.35 -13.62 31.68
CA GLY A 321 12.29 -12.51 31.62
C GLY A 321 12.29 -11.73 30.30
N VAL A 322 11.40 -12.04 29.35
CA VAL A 322 11.24 -11.34 28.07
C VAL A 322 9.99 -10.46 28.10
N THR A 323 10.10 -9.21 27.70
CA THR A 323 8.99 -8.28 27.63
C THR A 323 8.30 -8.35 26.26
N PHE A 324 7.02 -8.71 26.27
CA PHE A 324 6.14 -8.79 25.09
C PHE A 324 5.02 -7.75 25.17
N LEU A 325 4.39 -7.45 24.03
CA LEU A 325 3.05 -6.88 24.07
C LEU A 325 2.04 -7.90 24.63
N ASP A 326 0.99 -7.46 25.30
CA ASP A 326 -0.03 -8.32 25.92
C ASP A 326 -0.92 -9.06 24.92
N ARG A 327 -0.81 -8.73 23.63
CA ARG A 327 -1.58 -9.31 22.52
C ARG A 327 -0.77 -9.36 21.23
N ASN A 328 -1.27 -10.13 20.25
CA ASN A 328 -0.67 -10.18 18.92
C ASN A 328 -0.88 -8.85 18.21
N ILE A 329 0.04 -8.48 17.32
CA ILE A 329 -0.13 -7.29 16.49
C ILE A 329 -1.47 -7.36 15.72
N GLY A 330 -2.24 -6.29 15.78
CA GLY A 330 -3.56 -6.20 15.18
C GLY A 330 -4.71 -6.86 15.97
N ALA A 331 -4.44 -7.51 17.11
CA ALA A 331 -5.51 -8.05 17.95
C ALA A 331 -6.22 -6.94 18.75
N VAL A 332 -7.54 -6.96 18.74
CA VAL A 332 -8.35 -5.96 19.48
C VAL A 332 -8.70 -6.41 20.90
N ALA A 333 -8.43 -7.66 21.24
CA ALA A 333 -8.57 -8.22 22.59
C ALA A 333 -7.34 -9.02 23.00
N ASN A 334 -7.11 -9.15 24.31
CA ASN A 334 -6.04 -9.96 24.93
C ASN A 334 -6.56 -11.09 25.81
N THR A 335 -7.84 -11.42 25.67
CA THR A 335 -8.55 -12.44 26.46
C THR A 335 -9.09 -13.54 25.57
N ALA A 336 -9.34 -14.72 26.15
CA ALA A 336 -10.00 -15.81 25.44
C ALA A 336 -11.38 -15.37 24.93
N PRO A 337 -11.73 -15.65 23.65
CA PRO A 337 -13.02 -15.25 23.12
C PRO A 337 -14.16 -16.02 23.79
N VAL A 338 -15.29 -15.35 24.01
CA VAL A 338 -16.49 -15.93 24.62
C VAL A 338 -17.22 -16.84 23.61
N ALA A 339 -17.22 -16.43 22.34
CA ALA A 339 -17.74 -17.22 21.22
C ALA A 339 -16.58 -17.52 20.25
N ALA A 340 -16.88 -17.97 19.04
CA ALA A 340 -15.86 -18.23 18.03
C ALA A 340 -15.31 -16.94 17.35
N GLU A 341 -15.23 -15.84 18.09
CA GLU A 341 -14.74 -14.55 17.62
C GLU A 341 -13.23 -14.59 17.41
N ASN A 342 -12.73 -13.74 16.54
CA ASN A 342 -11.31 -13.68 16.18
C ASN A 342 -10.57 -12.47 16.79
N ASP A 343 -11.19 -11.72 17.67
CA ASP A 343 -10.70 -10.47 18.28
C ASP A 343 -9.30 -10.58 18.92
N ALA A 344 -8.95 -11.75 19.43
CA ALA A 344 -7.65 -12.00 20.06
C ALA A 344 -6.60 -12.66 19.11
N VAL A 345 -6.93 -12.87 17.84
CA VAL A 345 -6.01 -13.53 16.89
C VAL A 345 -4.93 -12.59 16.41
N GLY A 346 -5.32 -11.37 16.02
CA GLY A 346 -4.45 -10.40 15.37
C GLY A 346 -4.28 -10.66 13.87
N MET A 347 -3.31 -9.99 13.28
CA MET A 347 -3.04 -10.04 11.85
C MET A 347 -2.03 -11.14 11.49
N PHE A 348 -2.08 -11.59 10.24
CA PHE A 348 -1.17 -12.56 9.68
C PHE A 348 -0.17 -11.89 8.77
N TYR A 349 1.07 -12.35 8.78
CA TYR A 349 2.16 -11.82 7.96
C TYR A 349 2.86 -12.95 7.22
N GLN A 350 3.18 -12.75 5.94
CA GLN A 350 4.20 -13.57 5.29
C GLN A 350 5.57 -13.16 5.85
N TRP A 351 6.45 -14.12 6.10
CA TRP A 351 7.71 -13.81 6.75
C TRP A 351 8.54 -12.76 5.99
N GLY A 352 8.98 -11.74 6.68
CA GLY A 352 9.77 -10.66 6.08
C GLY A 352 8.96 -9.51 5.47
N ARG A 353 7.62 -9.60 5.42
CA ARG A 353 6.74 -8.52 4.95
C ARG A 353 6.22 -7.67 6.09
N LYS A 354 6.12 -6.36 5.83
CA LYS A 354 5.55 -5.39 6.76
C LYS A 354 4.02 -5.33 6.74
N ASP A 355 3.39 -5.82 5.65
CA ASP A 355 1.97 -5.65 5.39
C ASP A 355 1.16 -6.81 5.94
N PRO A 356 0.08 -6.53 6.69
CA PRO A 356 -0.77 -7.53 7.31
C PRO A 356 -1.80 -8.12 6.34
N PHE A 357 -2.26 -9.32 6.69
CA PHE A 357 -3.46 -9.96 6.15
C PHE A 357 -4.46 -10.21 7.26
N PRO A 358 -5.79 -10.15 6.98
CA PRO A 358 -6.81 -10.30 8.01
C PRO A 358 -6.76 -11.67 8.69
N ALA A 359 -7.37 -11.79 9.87
CA ALA A 359 -7.55 -13.02 10.61
C ALA A 359 -8.57 -13.97 9.93
N PRO A 360 -8.67 -15.25 10.34
CA PRO A 360 -9.79 -16.10 9.95
C PRO A 360 -11.12 -15.55 10.49
N SER A 361 -12.21 -15.75 9.75
CA SER A 361 -13.52 -15.20 10.10
C SER A 361 -14.09 -15.75 11.42
N LYS A 362 -13.72 -16.99 11.78
CA LYS A 362 -14.15 -17.66 13.02
C LYS A 362 -13.09 -18.61 13.56
N MET A 363 -13.07 -18.76 14.86
CA MET A 363 -12.11 -19.60 15.58
C MET A 363 -12.53 -21.08 15.72
N ASN A 364 -13.77 -21.43 15.44
CA ASN A 364 -14.27 -22.80 15.55
C ASN A 364 -14.21 -23.61 14.24
N GLU A 365 -13.67 -23.03 13.20
CA GLU A 365 -13.52 -23.66 11.88
C GLU A 365 -12.04 -24.03 11.67
N ALA A 366 -11.69 -25.30 11.85
CA ALA A 366 -10.29 -25.77 11.68
C ALA A 366 -9.68 -25.39 10.33
N ASN A 367 -10.51 -25.23 9.30
CA ASN A 367 -10.16 -24.72 7.97
C ASN A 367 -10.97 -23.42 7.73
N GLY A 368 -10.45 -22.30 8.19
CA GLY A 368 -11.13 -21.01 8.15
C GLY A 368 -11.03 -20.29 6.80
N VAL A 369 -11.92 -19.34 6.60
CA VAL A 369 -11.90 -18.38 5.50
C VAL A 369 -11.44 -17.00 6.00
N LEU A 370 -10.99 -16.13 5.10
CA LEU A 370 -10.65 -14.74 5.41
C LEU A 370 -11.82 -14.03 6.08
N SER A 371 -11.54 -13.22 7.10
CA SER A 371 -12.49 -12.24 7.62
C SER A 371 -12.94 -11.28 6.51
N THR A 372 -14.12 -10.74 6.66
CA THR A 372 -14.59 -9.64 5.82
C THR A 372 -13.66 -8.43 6.01
N VAL A 373 -13.29 -7.82 4.91
CA VAL A 373 -12.60 -6.53 4.87
C VAL A 373 -13.39 -5.56 4.01
N TYR A 374 -13.16 -4.28 4.20
CA TYR A 374 -13.81 -3.19 3.49
C TYR A 374 -12.76 -2.34 2.77
N PRO A 375 -12.87 -2.14 1.43
CA PRO A 375 -13.92 -2.70 0.57
C PRO A 375 -13.79 -4.22 0.39
N ALA A 376 -14.91 -4.87 0.11
CA ALA A 376 -14.92 -6.31 -0.15
C ALA A 376 -14.04 -6.64 -1.37
N GLY A 377 -13.24 -7.70 -1.27
CA GLY A 377 -12.35 -8.11 -2.36
C GLY A 377 -11.01 -7.34 -2.42
N ALA A 378 -10.72 -6.49 -1.43
CA ALA A 378 -9.44 -5.77 -1.38
C ALA A 378 -8.22 -6.69 -1.27
N ILE A 379 -8.36 -7.88 -0.70
CA ILE A 379 -7.26 -8.85 -0.58
C ILE A 379 -7.26 -9.78 -1.78
N GLU A 380 -6.14 -9.77 -2.50
CA GLU A 380 -5.90 -10.65 -3.64
C GLU A 380 -5.06 -11.86 -3.23
N LEU A 381 -5.49 -13.05 -3.66
CA LEU A 381 -4.71 -14.27 -3.49
C LEU A 381 -4.08 -14.65 -4.83
N GLN A 382 -2.77 -14.50 -4.94
CA GLN A 382 -2.05 -14.83 -6.16
C GLN A 382 -2.26 -16.31 -6.54
N THR A 383 -2.53 -16.56 -7.82
CA THR A 383 -2.77 -17.91 -8.34
C THR A 383 -1.54 -18.57 -8.95
N LYS A 384 -0.56 -17.78 -9.35
CA LYS A 384 0.68 -18.28 -9.99
C LYS A 384 1.71 -18.65 -8.92
N GLN A 385 2.37 -19.77 -9.14
CA GLN A 385 3.48 -20.25 -8.31
C GLN A 385 4.78 -19.61 -8.78
N SER A 386 4.99 -18.34 -8.43
CA SER A 386 6.25 -17.64 -8.69
C SER A 386 6.57 -16.71 -7.53
N GLY A 387 7.82 -16.66 -7.11
CA GLY A 387 8.31 -15.66 -6.19
C GLY A 387 8.32 -14.28 -6.86
N VAL A 388 8.18 -13.22 -6.06
CA VAL A 388 8.24 -11.83 -6.50
C VAL A 388 9.38 -11.09 -5.80
N SER A 389 9.82 -9.96 -6.34
CA SER A 389 10.78 -9.11 -5.65
C SER A 389 10.16 -8.47 -4.41
N LEU A 390 10.99 -8.08 -3.46
CA LEU A 390 10.53 -7.31 -2.29
C LEU A 390 9.85 -6.01 -2.72
N GLU A 391 10.41 -5.30 -3.69
CA GLU A 391 9.83 -4.09 -4.26
C GLU A 391 8.42 -4.35 -4.81
N THR A 392 8.23 -5.42 -5.60
CA THR A 392 6.89 -5.81 -6.06
C THR A 392 5.94 -6.05 -4.89
N ALA A 393 6.39 -6.70 -3.82
CA ALA A 393 5.54 -6.96 -2.66
C ALA A 393 5.18 -5.69 -1.89
N ILE A 394 6.10 -4.72 -1.79
CA ILE A 394 5.87 -3.40 -1.17
C ILE A 394 4.82 -2.61 -1.96
N LEU A 395 4.94 -2.59 -3.29
CA LEU A 395 4.01 -1.88 -4.17
C LEU A 395 2.65 -2.58 -4.32
N ASN A 396 2.50 -3.81 -3.81
CA ASN A 396 1.26 -4.58 -3.82
C ASN A 396 0.96 -5.17 -2.44
N PRO A 397 0.70 -4.33 -1.43
CA PRO A 397 0.56 -4.77 -0.03
C PRO A 397 -0.67 -5.66 0.22
N THR A 398 -1.67 -5.58 -0.64
CA THR A 398 -2.91 -6.37 -0.54
C THR A 398 -2.84 -7.73 -1.22
N VAL A 399 -1.75 -8.03 -1.94
CA VAL A 399 -1.58 -9.30 -2.66
C VAL A 399 -0.86 -10.32 -1.77
N TYR A 400 -1.48 -11.47 -1.53
CA TYR A 400 -0.87 -12.61 -0.87
C TYR A 400 -0.15 -13.48 -1.92
N TYR A 401 1.17 -13.58 -1.83
CA TYR A 401 2.00 -14.29 -2.79
C TYR A 401 2.14 -15.77 -2.43
N TRP A 402 1.87 -16.65 -3.40
CA TRP A 402 1.97 -18.09 -3.17
C TRP A 402 3.41 -18.60 -3.12
N GLY A 403 4.33 -17.91 -3.78
CA GLY A 403 5.71 -18.36 -3.91
C GLY A 403 5.89 -19.50 -4.90
N ASN A 404 7.06 -20.11 -4.88
CA ASN A 404 7.42 -21.20 -5.78
C ASN A 404 7.19 -22.56 -5.09
N ASP A 405 6.49 -23.50 -5.76
CA ASP A 405 6.25 -24.86 -5.26
C ASP A 405 7.37 -25.85 -5.61
N ASN A 406 8.40 -25.42 -6.30
CA ASN A 406 9.56 -26.29 -6.54
C ASN A 406 10.16 -26.66 -5.19
N VAL A 407 10.40 -27.96 -5.01
CA VAL A 407 11.06 -28.52 -3.83
C VAL A 407 12.30 -27.66 -3.53
N GLY A 408 12.32 -27.03 -2.38
CA GLY A 408 13.41 -26.16 -1.95
C GLY A 408 13.11 -24.66 -1.88
N ALA A 409 12.11 -24.12 -2.54
CA ALA A 409 11.82 -22.69 -2.56
C ALA A 409 10.43 -22.36 -2.01
N GLU A 410 10.15 -22.71 -0.78
CA GLU A 410 8.89 -22.37 -0.10
C GLU A 410 8.89 -20.91 0.39
N ASP A 411 9.40 -19.99 -0.43
CA ASP A 411 9.46 -18.57 -0.17
C ASP A 411 8.52 -17.81 -1.11
N TRP A 412 7.88 -16.76 -0.62
CA TRP A 412 7.12 -15.83 -1.46
C TRP A 412 8.05 -14.93 -2.29
N SER A 413 9.27 -14.70 -1.81
CA SER A 413 10.28 -13.88 -2.47
C SER A 413 11.02 -14.67 -3.56
N SER A 414 11.30 -14.00 -4.67
CA SER A 414 12.16 -14.53 -5.75
C SER A 414 13.65 -14.53 -5.39
N VAL A 415 14.03 -13.73 -4.39
CA VAL A 415 15.40 -13.61 -3.87
C VAL A 415 15.38 -13.84 -2.37
N ARG A 416 16.07 -14.89 -1.94
CA ARG A 416 16.20 -15.17 -0.52
C ARG A 416 16.96 -14.05 0.18
N ASN A 417 16.36 -13.50 1.23
CA ASN A 417 17.02 -12.56 2.13
C ASN A 417 16.60 -12.85 3.58
N ASP A 418 17.55 -13.24 4.42
CA ASP A 418 17.31 -13.61 5.81
C ASP A 418 17.29 -12.36 6.74
N GLY A 419 17.56 -11.18 6.21
CA GLY A 419 17.64 -9.92 6.96
C GLY A 419 16.39 -9.03 6.87
N TYR A 420 15.28 -9.48 6.28
CA TYR A 420 14.06 -8.67 6.22
C TYR A 420 13.52 -8.32 7.61
N TRP A 421 13.58 -9.25 8.56
CA TRP A 421 13.31 -8.99 9.97
C TRP A 421 14.53 -9.30 10.82
N ASN A 422 14.79 -8.44 11.81
CA ASN A 422 15.95 -8.60 12.68
C ASN A 422 15.60 -8.13 14.10
N THR A 423 15.73 -9.00 15.09
CA THR A 423 15.41 -8.71 16.49
C THR A 423 16.39 -7.72 17.13
N ALA A 424 17.65 -7.72 16.71
CA ALA A 424 18.67 -6.83 17.26
C ALA A 424 18.56 -5.39 16.71
N SER A 425 18.07 -5.24 15.47
CA SER A 425 17.93 -3.95 14.82
C SER A 425 16.65 -3.93 14.00
N LYS A 426 15.70 -3.06 14.36
CA LYS A 426 14.43 -2.91 13.64
C LYS A 426 14.69 -2.49 12.19
N THR A 427 14.20 -3.29 11.25
CA THR A 427 14.34 -3.01 9.81
C THR A 427 13.15 -2.23 9.27
N ASP A 428 13.28 -1.64 8.08
CA ASP A 428 12.17 -0.97 7.38
C ASP A 428 11.01 -1.90 7.01
N TYR A 429 11.18 -3.22 7.16
CA TYR A 429 10.16 -4.23 6.88
C TYR A 429 9.56 -4.87 8.12
N ASP A 430 10.03 -4.48 9.31
CA ASP A 430 9.49 -4.98 10.58
C ASP A 430 8.07 -4.44 10.79
N PRO A 431 7.07 -5.32 11.03
CA PRO A 431 5.67 -4.91 11.16
C PRO A 431 5.29 -4.40 12.56
N CYS A 432 6.14 -4.60 13.57
CA CYS A 432 5.81 -4.24 14.95
C CYS A 432 5.75 -2.71 15.15
N PRO A 433 4.99 -2.21 16.13
CA PRO A 433 5.02 -0.80 16.52
C PRO A 433 6.41 -0.31 16.92
N TYR A 434 6.58 1.00 17.02
CA TYR A 434 7.84 1.60 17.50
C TYR A 434 8.22 1.08 18.89
N GLY A 435 9.50 0.80 19.08
CA GLY A 435 10.05 0.23 20.31
C GLY A 435 9.88 -1.28 20.46
N TYR A 436 9.24 -1.92 19.49
CA TYR A 436 9.06 -3.38 19.45
C TYR A 436 9.53 -3.95 18.12
N VAL A 437 9.92 -5.23 18.16
CA VAL A 437 10.41 -5.98 17.00
C VAL A 437 9.80 -7.39 16.97
N VAL A 438 9.94 -8.07 15.83
CA VAL A 438 9.61 -9.48 15.70
C VAL A 438 10.58 -10.29 16.59
N PRO A 439 10.09 -11.24 17.43
CA PRO A 439 10.93 -12.02 18.35
C PRO A 439 11.87 -12.96 17.61
N ASP A 440 12.98 -13.31 18.25
CA ASP A 440 13.82 -14.43 17.84
C ASP A 440 13.32 -15.77 18.43
N LYS A 441 14.04 -16.86 18.09
CA LYS A 441 13.72 -18.20 18.62
C LYS A 441 13.74 -18.27 20.15
N THR A 442 14.74 -17.65 20.79
CA THR A 442 14.89 -17.71 22.25
C THR A 442 13.71 -17.05 22.94
N GLN A 443 13.25 -15.94 22.41
CA GLN A 443 12.09 -15.22 22.91
C GLN A 443 10.78 -15.98 22.66
N ILE A 444 10.64 -16.62 21.49
CA ILE A 444 9.50 -17.53 21.23
C ILE A 444 9.53 -18.74 22.18
N ASP A 445 10.68 -19.29 22.50
CA ASP A 445 10.81 -20.39 23.46
C ASP A 445 10.35 -19.93 24.86
N ALA A 446 10.69 -18.71 25.30
CA ALA A 446 10.20 -18.12 26.54
C ALA A 446 8.68 -17.96 26.55
N LEU A 447 8.09 -17.46 25.45
CA LEU A 447 6.64 -17.36 25.27
C LEU A 447 5.96 -18.73 25.45
N ILE A 448 6.48 -19.77 24.83
CA ILE A 448 5.92 -21.13 24.89
C ILE A 448 6.13 -21.77 26.27
N ALA A 449 7.27 -21.57 26.89
CA ALA A 449 7.57 -22.07 28.22
C ALA A 449 6.67 -21.44 29.31
N SER A 450 6.20 -20.22 29.10
CA SER A 450 5.32 -19.49 30.04
C SER A 450 3.87 -19.97 30.05
N ARG A 451 3.52 -21.03 29.29
CA ARG A 451 2.16 -21.59 29.34
C ARG A 451 1.84 -22.18 30.70
N SER A 452 0.67 -21.82 31.23
CA SER A 452 0.24 -22.27 32.55
C SER A 452 -0.24 -23.71 32.62
N GLY A 453 -0.33 -24.42 31.47
CA GLY A 453 -0.97 -25.72 31.38
C GLY A 453 -2.51 -25.67 31.37
N GLN A 454 -3.10 -24.50 31.56
CA GLN A 454 -4.56 -24.29 31.45
C GLN A 454 -4.94 -24.03 29.99
N SER A 455 -5.84 -24.84 29.46
CA SER A 455 -6.47 -24.58 28.17
C SER A 455 -7.49 -23.45 28.31
N ALA A 456 -7.59 -22.63 27.29
CA ALA A 456 -8.65 -21.62 27.13
C ALA A 456 -9.36 -21.85 25.79
N SER A 457 -10.54 -21.26 25.60
CA SER A 457 -11.24 -21.34 24.32
C SER A 457 -10.33 -20.87 23.19
N TYR A 458 -10.05 -21.75 22.22
CA TYR A 458 -9.24 -21.47 21.02
C TYR A 458 -7.81 -20.96 21.31
N GLY A 459 -7.24 -21.37 22.44
CA GLY A 459 -5.89 -20.96 22.85
C GLY A 459 -5.43 -21.52 24.17
N ASN A 460 -4.47 -20.86 24.77
CA ASN A 460 -3.85 -21.25 26.03
C ASN A 460 -3.70 -20.04 26.96
N MET A 461 -3.67 -20.29 28.27
CA MET A 461 -3.29 -19.26 29.23
C MET A 461 -1.77 -19.25 29.40
N LEU A 462 -1.21 -18.06 29.45
CA LEU A 462 0.18 -17.79 29.82
C LEU A 462 0.22 -17.37 31.30
N LYS A 463 1.30 -17.74 31.99
CA LYS A 463 1.62 -17.23 33.32
C LYS A 463 2.72 -16.19 33.19
N CYS A 464 2.41 -14.96 33.53
CA CYS A 464 3.37 -13.87 33.54
C CYS A 464 4.30 -13.96 34.76
N ASP A 465 5.46 -13.32 34.68
CA ASP A 465 6.49 -13.36 35.73
C ASP A 465 6.00 -12.68 37.03
N ASP A 466 5.05 -11.73 36.92
CA ASP A 466 4.38 -11.08 38.06
C ASP A 466 3.26 -11.92 38.69
N GLY A 467 3.00 -13.12 38.17
CA GLY A 467 1.97 -14.04 38.62
C GLY A 467 0.59 -13.81 38.00
N THR A 468 0.40 -12.78 37.19
CA THR A 468 -0.83 -12.57 36.41
C THR A 468 -0.93 -13.57 35.27
N THR A 469 -2.06 -13.57 34.57
CA THR A 469 -2.25 -14.43 33.40
C THR A 469 -2.55 -13.61 32.15
N ASN A 470 -2.14 -14.09 31.00
CA ASN A 470 -2.42 -13.53 29.71
C ASN A 470 -2.91 -14.63 28.74
N TYR A 471 -3.43 -14.28 27.59
CA TYR A 471 -3.99 -15.21 26.61
C TYR A 471 -3.08 -15.36 25.39
N LEU A 472 -2.87 -16.60 24.95
CA LEU A 472 -2.18 -16.98 23.72
C LEU A 472 -3.16 -17.59 22.75
N SER A 473 -3.48 -16.89 21.68
CA SER A 473 -4.43 -17.32 20.66
C SER A 473 -3.87 -18.47 19.81
N SER A 474 -4.73 -19.41 19.42
CA SER A 474 -4.45 -20.47 18.45
C SER A 474 -5.03 -20.10 17.07
N GLY A 475 -4.55 -19.04 16.45
CA GLY A 475 -5.03 -18.52 15.16
C GLY A 475 -4.82 -19.44 13.96
N GLY A 476 -4.03 -20.53 14.11
CA GLY A 476 -3.61 -21.36 12.98
C GLY A 476 -2.62 -20.63 12.08
N TRP A 477 -2.56 -21.02 10.82
CA TRP A 477 -1.74 -20.35 9.82
C TRP A 477 -2.49 -20.08 8.53
N PHE A 478 -2.16 -18.99 7.87
CA PHE A 478 -2.69 -18.62 6.57
C PHE A 478 -1.92 -19.38 5.48
N ARG A 479 -2.65 -20.14 4.67
CA ARG A 479 -2.11 -20.79 3.48
C ARG A 479 -3.16 -20.84 2.41
N ARG A 480 -2.75 -20.67 1.17
CA ARG A 480 -3.63 -20.97 0.06
C ARG A 480 -3.56 -22.46 -0.27
N LYS A 481 -4.71 -23.10 -0.42
CA LYS A 481 -4.79 -24.43 -0.99
C LYS A 481 -5.42 -24.31 -2.40
N LEU A 482 -4.72 -24.80 -3.42
CA LEU A 482 -5.06 -24.62 -4.84
C LEU A 482 -6.50 -25.07 -5.23
N HIS A 483 -7.18 -25.84 -4.40
CA HIS A 483 -8.52 -26.37 -4.67
C HIS A 483 -9.45 -26.36 -3.46
N ALA A 484 -9.18 -25.56 -2.43
CA ALA A 484 -10.00 -25.51 -1.24
C ALA A 484 -10.61 -24.12 -1.05
N THR A 485 -11.83 -24.08 -0.56
CA THR A 485 -12.56 -22.89 -0.15
C THR A 485 -11.98 -22.21 1.09
N SER A 486 -11.00 -22.83 1.75
CA SER A 486 -10.42 -22.35 2.99
C SER A 486 -9.00 -21.80 2.76
N GLN A 487 -8.71 -20.64 3.35
CA GLN A 487 -7.40 -20.00 3.32
C GLN A 487 -6.55 -20.30 4.55
N TYR A 488 -7.17 -20.71 5.65
CA TYR A 488 -6.51 -21.01 6.93
C TYR A 488 -6.55 -22.49 7.26
N ALA A 489 -5.60 -22.94 8.05
CA ALA A 489 -5.56 -24.27 8.61
C ALA A 489 -5.31 -24.24 10.12
N HIS A 490 -5.86 -25.23 10.83
CA HIS A 490 -5.71 -25.44 12.28
C HIS A 490 -6.12 -24.25 13.16
N VAL A 491 -7.08 -23.46 12.67
CA VAL A 491 -7.70 -22.37 13.42
C VAL A 491 -8.34 -22.91 14.70
N GLY A 492 -8.11 -22.23 15.82
CA GLY A 492 -8.57 -22.65 17.15
C GLY A 492 -7.82 -23.83 17.76
N GLN A 493 -6.89 -24.42 17.04
CA GLN A 493 -6.19 -25.64 17.45
C GLN A 493 -4.69 -25.41 17.72
N HIS A 494 -4.02 -24.67 16.84
CA HIS A 494 -2.57 -24.48 16.90
C HIS A 494 -2.20 -22.99 16.96
N PRO A 495 -1.34 -22.58 17.90
CA PRO A 495 -0.71 -21.29 17.90
C PRO A 495 0.44 -21.27 16.88
N HIS A 496 0.38 -20.36 15.91
CA HIS A 496 1.46 -20.13 14.96
C HIS A 496 1.98 -18.71 15.08
N TYR A 497 3.23 -18.59 15.50
CA TYR A 497 3.89 -17.32 15.75
C TYR A 497 5.24 -17.29 15.05
N TRP A 498 5.46 -16.28 14.23
CA TRP A 498 6.74 -16.07 13.57
C TRP A 498 7.86 -15.68 14.54
N SER A 499 9.07 -16.09 14.19
CA SER A 499 10.31 -15.52 14.70
C SER A 499 11.19 -15.01 13.56
N THR A 500 12.20 -14.19 13.90
CA THR A 500 13.24 -13.75 12.95
C THR A 500 14.21 -14.87 12.60
N THR A 501 14.31 -15.92 13.44
CA THR A 501 15.31 -16.97 13.31
C THR A 501 15.05 -17.85 12.10
N THR A 502 16.01 -17.90 11.22
CA THR A 502 16.02 -18.78 10.05
C THR A 502 16.41 -20.19 10.46
N VAL A 503 15.71 -21.18 9.91
CA VAL A 503 16.01 -22.59 10.07
C VAL A 503 16.24 -23.20 8.70
N LYS A 504 17.33 -23.94 8.55
CA LYS A 504 17.64 -24.68 7.34
C LYS A 504 16.88 -26.01 7.37
N VAL A 505 15.95 -26.21 6.44
CA VAL A 505 15.14 -27.43 6.32
C VAL A 505 15.90 -28.49 5.52
N ASP A 506 16.46 -28.08 4.38
CA ASP A 506 17.39 -28.82 3.53
C ASP A 506 18.31 -27.86 2.76
N ASP A 507 19.12 -28.34 1.83
CA ASP A 507 20.08 -27.49 1.12
C ASP A 507 19.44 -26.39 0.29
N ASP A 508 18.20 -26.56 -0.14
CA ASP A 508 17.45 -25.66 -1.02
C ASP A 508 16.28 -24.96 -0.31
N CYS A 509 15.82 -25.47 0.84
CA CYS A 509 14.64 -24.97 1.56
C CYS A 509 15.03 -24.31 2.87
N VAL A 510 14.59 -23.07 3.06
CA VAL A 510 14.78 -22.32 4.30
C VAL A 510 13.42 -21.87 4.81
N GLY A 511 13.05 -22.41 5.95
CA GLY A 511 11.93 -21.94 6.74
C GLY A 511 12.38 -20.99 7.84
N ASN A 512 11.43 -20.39 8.53
CA ASN A 512 11.67 -19.66 9.75
C ASN A 512 11.06 -20.40 10.92
N TYR A 513 11.72 -20.26 12.06
CA TYR A 513 11.24 -20.84 13.28
C TYR A 513 9.89 -20.26 13.65
N ALA A 514 8.90 -21.11 13.82
CA ALA A 514 7.56 -20.76 14.27
C ALA A 514 7.01 -21.85 15.19
N THR A 515 6.03 -21.53 16.01
CA THR A 515 5.34 -22.53 16.81
C THR A 515 4.33 -23.28 15.94
N ASP A 516 4.26 -24.60 16.03
CA ASP A 516 3.28 -25.43 15.31
C ASP A 516 2.22 -26.02 16.26
N LYS A 517 2.67 -26.58 17.35
CA LYS A 517 1.83 -27.14 18.41
C LYS A 517 2.32 -26.64 19.75
N ILE A 518 1.47 -26.86 20.73
CA ILE A 518 1.73 -26.46 22.11
C ILE A 518 3.11 -26.91 22.65
N THR A 519 3.75 -27.88 22.03
CA THR A 519 5.00 -28.49 22.50
C THR A 519 6.10 -28.63 21.44
N VAL A 520 5.82 -28.32 20.19
CA VAL A 520 6.76 -28.57 19.09
C VAL A 520 6.92 -27.31 18.27
N VAL A 521 8.14 -26.88 18.12
CA VAL A 521 8.57 -25.86 17.21
C VAL A 521 8.93 -26.51 15.90
N LYS A 522 8.41 -25.98 14.81
CA LYS A 522 8.72 -26.45 13.46
C LYS A 522 9.11 -25.29 12.56
N GLU A 523 9.82 -25.64 11.54
CA GLU A 523 10.14 -24.78 10.44
C GLU A 523 8.88 -24.54 9.62
N HIS A 524 8.58 -23.29 9.34
CA HIS A 524 7.46 -22.92 8.47
C HIS A 524 7.94 -22.21 7.20
N PRO A 525 7.37 -22.58 6.05
CA PRO A 525 7.63 -21.88 4.80
C PRO A 525 7.33 -20.39 4.90
N ARG A 526 8.22 -19.54 4.39
CA ARG A 526 8.05 -18.07 4.39
C ARG A 526 6.84 -17.59 3.61
N ARG A 527 6.38 -18.40 2.65
CA ARG A 527 5.16 -18.12 1.89
C ARG A 527 3.87 -18.24 2.71
N TRP A 528 3.91 -18.94 3.86
CA TRP A 528 2.75 -19.01 4.74
C TRP A 528 2.63 -17.74 5.58
N GLY A 529 1.43 -17.51 6.09
CA GLY A 529 1.17 -16.43 7.02
C GLY A 529 1.02 -16.96 8.44
N ALA A 530 1.66 -16.30 9.39
CA ALA A 530 1.46 -16.54 10.81
C ALA A 530 1.36 -15.22 11.58
N THR A 531 0.87 -15.30 12.81
CA THR A 531 0.76 -14.14 13.70
C THR A 531 2.11 -13.77 14.31
N ILE A 532 2.19 -12.57 14.88
CA ILE A 532 3.38 -12.07 15.56
C ILE A 532 2.99 -11.56 16.95
N ARG A 533 3.72 -11.98 17.98
CA ARG A 533 3.69 -11.37 19.30
C ARG A 533 4.96 -10.54 19.45
N CYS A 534 4.86 -9.24 19.26
CA CYS A 534 6.02 -8.34 19.28
C CYS A 534 6.70 -8.32 20.66
N VAL A 535 8.03 -8.24 20.64
CA VAL A 535 8.88 -8.09 21.84
C VAL A 535 9.46 -6.70 21.92
N LYS A 536 9.68 -6.23 23.13
CA LYS A 536 10.36 -4.95 23.35
C LYS A 536 11.78 -5.01 22.79
N GLN A 537 12.12 -4.04 21.98
CA GLN A 537 13.47 -3.90 21.44
C GLN A 537 14.43 -3.59 22.59
N THR A 538 15.44 -4.42 22.78
CA THR A 538 16.55 -4.10 23.68
C THR A 538 17.45 -3.11 22.97
N VAL A 539 17.45 -1.87 23.44
CA VAL A 539 18.43 -0.87 22.97
C VAL A 539 19.80 -1.38 23.35
N GLN A 540 20.62 -1.77 22.37
CA GLN A 540 22.04 -1.98 22.63
C GLN A 540 22.60 -0.62 23.07
N PRO A 541 23.30 -0.53 24.22
CA PRO A 541 23.98 0.70 24.56
C PRO A 541 24.92 1.06 23.40
N VAL A 542 24.78 2.26 22.89
CA VAL A 542 25.73 2.82 21.92
C VAL A 542 27.05 2.95 22.69
N GLU A 543 28.04 2.07 22.38
CA GLU A 543 29.41 2.16 22.89
C GLU A 543 30.12 3.41 22.36
#